data_5fe9b3adc0a167d50ef6e9e4ea2306ed
#
_entry.id   5fe9b3adc0a167d50ef6e9e4ea2306ed
#
_cell.length_a   1.000
_cell.length_b   1.000
_cell.length_c   1.000
_cell.angle_alpha   90.00
_cell.angle_beta   90.00
_cell.angle_gamma   90.00
#
_symmetry.space_group_name_H-M   'P 1'
#
loop_
_entity.id
_entity.type
_entity.pdbx_description
1 polymer ?
#
loop_
_entity_poly.entity_id
_entity_poly.type
_entity_poly.pdbx_seq_one_letter_code
_entity_poly.pdbx_strand_id
1 'polypeptide(L)'
;MRQESGDASLLRKLNSAAILRILRGGEVVTLTELARAARVSRPTAEGIVEDLLAKQWAEECAEEPGDRQRGRPARRFRFHGTAGHVIGVDVGGYKLLSMTADLNGEILATRKVAVSPELPAAERLKAIVALVEESIVDSRKLAAVAVGTTGVVDEAGRVVKSVAIPEWTGVELQAELARRIPVPVLVENDMRLAVLAEHWRGVAKGYRDVVYLFTGNRIGLGLLIGGALHRGSHAASGEIGDQSSGYRLAFRNVIDYAMTVDPGELRSPGQSAEFAVARAREGDETAAQAVEAFALRLAEGLVTIVNPLDPELVVVGGGLSQAGPLLVEPIQRHLNRVTLYPPEVVASRLGGDSVALGAVRLALDHLDRTLFTATA
;
A
#
# COMPACT_ATOMS: atom_id res chain seq x y z
N MET A 1 -13.25 -34.68 -31.83
CA MET A 1 -11.80 -34.58 -31.54
C MET A 1 -11.24 -33.17 -31.25
N ARG A 2 -12.05 -32.08 -31.15
CA ARG A 2 -11.57 -30.72 -30.76
C ARG A 2 -11.76 -30.38 -29.27
N GLN A 3 -12.53 -31.14 -28.53
CA GLN A 3 -12.85 -30.84 -27.12
C GLN A 3 -11.77 -31.34 -26.13
N GLU A 4 -11.10 -32.46 -26.43
CA GLU A 4 -10.05 -33.05 -25.57
C GLU A 4 -8.74 -32.25 -25.52
N SER A 5 -8.41 -31.47 -26.59
CA SER A 5 -7.20 -30.65 -26.59
C SER A 5 -7.34 -29.37 -25.73
N GLY A 6 -8.57 -28.87 -25.56
CA GLY A 6 -8.87 -27.73 -24.69
C GLY A 6 -8.70 -28.05 -23.21
N ASP A 7 -9.16 -29.21 -22.75
CA ASP A 7 -9.06 -29.64 -21.36
C ASP A 7 -7.63 -29.88 -20.90
N ALA A 8 -6.80 -30.50 -21.75
CA ALA A 8 -5.39 -30.74 -21.42
C ALA A 8 -4.57 -29.43 -21.33
N SER A 9 -4.86 -28.47 -22.21
CA SER A 9 -4.22 -27.14 -22.18
C SER A 9 -4.62 -26.35 -20.94
N LEU A 10 -5.90 -26.35 -20.57
CA LEU A 10 -6.42 -25.69 -19.38
C LEU A 10 -5.83 -26.33 -18.09
N LEU A 11 -5.81 -27.67 -18.03
CA LEU A 11 -5.23 -28.39 -16.90
C LEU A 11 -3.73 -28.06 -16.74
N ARG A 12 -2.97 -27.96 -17.84
CA ARG A 12 -1.55 -27.56 -17.79
C ARG A 12 -1.41 -26.12 -17.27
N LYS A 13 -2.24 -25.17 -17.69
CA LYS A 13 -2.24 -23.80 -17.18
C LYS A 13 -2.53 -23.75 -15.68
N LEU A 14 -3.54 -24.49 -15.20
CA LEU A 14 -3.89 -24.58 -13.80
C LEU A 14 -2.73 -25.16 -12.95
N ASN A 15 -2.11 -26.22 -13.43
CA ASN A 15 -0.97 -26.84 -12.76
C ASN A 15 0.25 -25.91 -12.74
N SER A 16 0.53 -25.19 -13.83
CA SER A 16 1.60 -24.19 -13.90
C SER A 16 1.36 -23.04 -12.92
N ALA A 17 0.13 -22.54 -12.84
CA ALA A 17 -0.25 -21.52 -11.88
C ALA A 17 -0.09 -22.00 -10.43
N ALA A 18 -0.44 -23.27 -10.14
CA ALA A 18 -0.27 -23.84 -8.81
C ALA A 18 1.21 -23.96 -8.42
N ILE A 19 2.07 -24.47 -9.31
CA ILE A 19 3.52 -24.60 -9.08
C ILE A 19 4.16 -23.21 -8.90
N LEU A 20 3.82 -22.25 -9.76
CA LEU A 20 4.36 -20.90 -9.69
C LEU A 20 3.96 -20.22 -8.36
N ARG A 21 2.73 -20.45 -7.88
CA ARG A 21 2.25 -19.94 -6.58
C ARG A 21 3.03 -20.52 -5.40
N ILE A 22 3.39 -21.82 -5.46
CA ILE A 22 4.21 -22.45 -4.44
C ILE A 22 5.62 -21.85 -4.42
N LEU A 23 6.25 -21.70 -5.59
CA LEU A 23 7.56 -21.05 -5.72
C LEU A 23 7.53 -19.60 -5.20
N ARG A 24 6.43 -18.88 -5.45
CA ARG A 24 6.20 -17.49 -4.98
C ARG A 24 6.16 -17.39 -3.45
N GLY A 25 5.91 -18.48 -2.72
CA GLY A 25 5.98 -18.52 -1.27
C GLY A 25 7.37 -18.22 -0.68
N GLY A 26 8.40 -18.10 -1.54
CA GLY A 26 9.74 -17.64 -1.17
C GLY A 26 10.67 -18.75 -0.66
N GLU A 27 10.18 -19.97 -0.49
CA GLU A 27 11.01 -21.10 -0.05
C GLU A 27 11.72 -21.76 -1.24
N VAL A 28 12.91 -22.28 -0.98
CA VAL A 28 13.64 -23.15 -1.92
C VAL A 28 13.07 -24.55 -1.80
N VAL A 29 12.49 -25.08 -2.89
CA VAL A 29 11.76 -26.33 -2.89
C VAL A 29 12.32 -27.30 -3.93
N THR A 30 12.27 -28.60 -3.62
CA THR A 30 12.65 -29.67 -4.54
C THR A 30 11.51 -29.99 -5.52
N LEU A 31 11.84 -30.64 -6.64
CA LEU A 31 10.84 -31.13 -7.60
C LEU A 31 9.79 -32.06 -6.96
N THR A 32 10.21 -32.87 -5.99
CA THR A 32 9.31 -33.78 -5.28
C THR A 32 8.33 -33.06 -4.37
N GLU A 33 8.79 -32.01 -3.67
CA GLU A 33 7.95 -31.13 -2.85
C GLU A 33 6.96 -30.36 -3.70
N LEU A 34 7.41 -29.79 -4.84
CA LEU A 34 6.54 -29.11 -5.80
C LEU A 34 5.43 -30.03 -6.32
N ALA A 35 5.79 -31.25 -6.75
CA ALA A 35 4.83 -32.23 -7.25
C ALA A 35 3.77 -32.60 -6.18
N ARG A 36 4.21 -32.80 -4.93
CA ARG A 36 3.32 -33.10 -3.81
C ARG A 36 2.41 -31.92 -3.48
N ALA A 37 2.96 -30.72 -3.33
CA ALA A 37 2.21 -29.53 -2.96
C ALA A 37 1.21 -29.12 -4.04
N ALA A 38 1.59 -29.22 -5.32
CA ALA A 38 0.71 -28.94 -6.47
C ALA A 38 -0.25 -30.08 -6.79
N ARG A 39 -0.11 -31.24 -6.14
CA ARG A 39 -0.91 -32.47 -6.39
C ARG A 39 -0.84 -32.96 -7.84
N VAL A 40 0.34 -32.91 -8.43
CA VAL A 40 0.62 -33.38 -9.79
C VAL A 40 1.65 -34.52 -9.80
N SER A 41 1.75 -35.25 -10.91
CA SER A 41 2.80 -36.22 -11.09
C SER A 41 4.19 -35.58 -11.17
N ARG A 42 5.25 -36.26 -10.75
CA ARG A 42 6.63 -35.75 -10.85
C ARG A 42 7.03 -35.37 -12.30
N PRO A 43 6.72 -36.18 -13.34
CA PRO A 43 6.98 -35.76 -14.72
C PRO A 43 6.22 -34.49 -15.15
N THR A 44 4.97 -34.32 -14.68
CA THR A 44 4.20 -33.11 -14.91
C THR A 44 4.85 -31.89 -14.26
N ALA A 45 5.28 -32.01 -12.98
CA ALA A 45 5.99 -30.94 -12.29
C ALA A 45 7.31 -30.59 -12.98
N GLU A 46 8.07 -31.58 -13.41
CA GLU A 46 9.33 -31.40 -14.14
C GLU A 46 9.14 -30.61 -15.45
N GLY A 47 8.19 -31.03 -16.28
CA GLY A 47 7.91 -30.33 -17.53
C GLY A 47 7.40 -28.88 -17.31
N ILE A 48 6.69 -28.61 -16.21
CA ILE A 48 6.26 -27.24 -15.87
C ILE A 48 7.45 -26.42 -15.36
N VAL A 49 8.29 -26.97 -14.50
CA VAL A 49 9.47 -26.28 -13.98
C VAL A 49 10.44 -25.92 -15.11
N GLU A 50 10.67 -26.81 -16.07
CA GLU A 50 11.50 -26.50 -17.25
C GLU A 50 10.90 -25.37 -18.08
N ASP A 51 9.58 -25.30 -18.27
CA ASP A 51 8.91 -24.17 -18.92
C ASP A 51 9.10 -22.85 -18.13
N LEU A 52 9.04 -22.92 -16.78
CA LEU A 52 9.23 -21.74 -15.91
C LEU A 52 10.70 -21.26 -15.92
N LEU A 53 11.67 -22.17 -15.96
CA LEU A 53 13.09 -21.85 -16.10
C LEU A 53 13.34 -21.19 -17.47
N ALA A 54 12.80 -21.74 -18.56
CA ALA A 54 12.93 -21.16 -19.90
C ALA A 54 12.32 -19.77 -20.01
N LYS A 55 11.24 -19.49 -19.25
CA LYS A 55 10.59 -18.18 -19.16
C LYS A 55 11.21 -17.26 -18.10
N GLN A 56 12.24 -17.71 -17.41
CA GLN A 56 12.90 -17.00 -16.31
C GLN A 56 11.99 -16.67 -15.11
N TRP A 57 10.89 -17.40 -14.90
CA TRP A 57 10.03 -17.25 -13.72
C TRP A 57 10.51 -18.08 -12.53
N ALA A 58 11.34 -19.06 -12.76
CA ALA A 58 12.01 -19.85 -11.74
C ALA A 58 13.52 -19.85 -11.97
N GLU A 59 14.27 -20.12 -10.94
CA GLU A 59 15.72 -20.36 -11.01
C GLU A 59 16.08 -21.59 -10.21
N GLU A 60 17.11 -22.31 -10.67
CA GLU A 60 17.68 -23.45 -9.96
C GLU A 60 18.71 -22.95 -8.95
N CYS A 61 18.57 -23.40 -7.71
CA CYS A 61 19.45 -23.01 -6.62
C CYS A 61 20.62 -23.98 -6.48
N ALA A 62 21.80 -23.46 -6.17
CA ALA A 62 22.96 -24.26 -5.79
C ALA A 62 22.69 -25.04 -4.47
N GLU A 63 23.38 -26.14 -4.30
CA GLU A 63 23.32 -26.95 -3.07
C GLU A 63 23.83 -26.16 -1.86
N GLU A 64 23.16 -26.31 -0.72
CA GLU A 64 23.73 -25.85 0.55
C GLU A 64 24.84 -26.76 1.02
N PRO A 65 25.97 -26.22 1.52
CA PRO A 65 27.04 -27.03 2.08
C PRO A 65 26.54 -27.73 3.34
N GLY A 66 26.25 -29.03 3.25
CA GLY A 66 25.79 -29.85 4.38
C GLY A 66 24.82 -30.99 3.99
N ASP A 67 24.20 -30.96 2.84
CA ASP A 67 23.17 -31.90 2.40
C ASP A 67 23.74 -33.14 1.69
N ARG A 68 24.85 -33.70 2.23
CA ARG A 68 25.49 -34.90 1.67
C ARG A 68 24.73 -36.17 2.07
N GLN A 69 23.55 -36.39 1.50
CA GLN A 69 22.95 -37.70 1.47
C GLN A 69 23.52 -38.52 0.29
N ARG A 70 23.67 -39.85 0.47
CA ARG A 70 24.11 -40.80 -0.59
C ARG A 70 23.13 -40.72 -1.77
N GLY A 71 23.56 -40.19 -2.92
CA GLY A 71 22.80 -40.15 -4.15
C GLY A 71 23.06 -38.84 -4.94
N ARG A 72 22.50 -38.79 -6.16
CA ARG A 72 22.53 -37.53 -6.94
C ARG A 72 21.69 -36.49 -6.19
N PRO A 73 22.22 -35.27 -5.90
CA PRO A 73 21.49 -34.25 -5.19
C PRO A 73 20.17 -33.89 -5.87
N ALA A 74 19.15 -33.60 -5.06
CA ALA A 74 17.85 -33.17 -5.59
C ALA A 74 17.95 -31.73 -6.12
N ARG A 75 17.57 -31.51 -7.38
CA ARG A 75 17.45 -30.17 -7.94
C ARG A 75 16.46 -29.35 -7.09
N ARG A 76 16.85 -28.11 -6.75
CA ARG A 76 16.09 -27.17 -5.93
C ARG A 76 15.76 -25.94 -6.73
N PHE A 77 14.58 -25.40 -6.56
CA PHE A 77 14.05 -24.29 -7.33
C PHE A 77 13.46 -23.23 -6.40
N ARG A 78 13.56 -21.99 -6.82
CA ARG A 78 12.85 -20.87 -6.20
C ARG A 78 12.26 -19.95 -7.27
N PHE A 79 11.36 -19.07 -6.86
CA PHE A 79 10.86 -18.01 -7.73
C PHE A 79 11.99 -17.04 -8.07
N HIS A 80 12.10 -16.68 -9.35
CA HIS A 80 13.10 -15.75 -9.82
C HIS A 80 12.57 -14.31 -9.71
N GLY A 81 12.64 -13.71 -8.52
CA GLY A 81 12.09 -12.38 -8.24
C GLY A 81 12.62 -11.28 -9.14
N THR A 82 13.89 -11.36 -9.57
CA THR A 82 14.53 -10.37 -10.44
C THR A 82 14.20 -10.55 -11.94
N ALA A 83 13.31 -11.50 -12.28
CA ALA A 83 12.80 -11.67 -13.65
C ALA A 83 12.02 -10.46 -14.15
N GLY A 84 11.43 -9.70 -13.21
CA GLY A 84 10.69 -8.50 -13.50
C GLY A 84 10.72 -7.50 -12.35
N HIS A 85 10.11 -6.34 -12.57
CA HIS A 85 9.91 -5.34 -11.53
C HIS A 85 8.57 -4.62 -11.71
N VAL A 86 8.11 -4.03 -10.63
CA VAL A 86 6.93 -3.18 -10.57
C VAL A 86 7.29 -1.80 -10.06
N ILE A 87 6.49 -0.80 -10.37
CA ILE A 87 6.67 0.55 -9.85
C ILE A 87 5.39 0.96 -9.11
N GLY A 88 5.54 1.37 -7.85
CA GLY A 88 4.50 2.03 -7.06
C GLY A 88 4.76 3.53 -7.01
N VAL A 89 3.74 4.35 -7.24
CA VAL A 89 3.83 5.81 -7.23
C VAL A 89 2.85 6.39 -6.23
N ASP A 90 3.31 7.32 -5.39
CA ASP A 90 2.49 8.19 -4.53
C ASP A 90 2.39 9.59 -5.19
N VAL A 91 1.17 10.01 -5.53
CA VAL A 91 0.87 11.32 -6.12
C VAL A 91 0.25 12.22 -5.06
N GLY A 92 1.08 12.99 -4.38
CA GLY A 92 0.66 14.00 -3.43
C GLY A 92 0.57 15.40 -4.02
N GLY A 93 0.07 16.36 -3.22
CA GLY A 93 0.04 17.79 -3.61
C GLY A 93 1.43 18.42 -3.70
N TYR A 94 2.34 18.05 -2.80
CA TYR A 94 3.67 18.67 -2.65
C TYR A 94 4.82 17.78 -3.12
N LYS A 95 4.59 16.49 -3.35
CA LYS A 95 5.60 15.52 -3.77
C LYS A 95 5.00 14.47 -4.69
N LEU A 96 5.85 13.92 -5.55
CA LEU A 96 5.67 12.62 -6.18
C LEU A 96 6.75 11.69 -5.62
N LEU A 97 6.39 10.46 -5.29
CA LEU A 97 7.32 9.46 -4.78
C LEU A 97 7.11 8.16 -5.55
N SER A 98 8.18 7.60 -6.12
CA SER A 98 8.13 6.28 -6.73
C SER A 98 9.01 5.28 -5.99
N MET A 99 8.57 4.04 -5.93
CA MET A 99 9.35 2.89 -5.49
C MET A 99 9.32 1.81 -6.55
N THR A 100 10.51 1.40 -6.98
CA THR A 100 10.68 0.25 -7.87
C THR A 100 11.00 -0.96 -7.02
N ALA A 101 10.28 -2.04 -7.20
CA ALA A 101 10.50 -3.30 -6.49
C ALA A 101 10.63 -4.46 -7.46
N ASP A 102 11.41 -5.47 -7.09
CA ASP A 102 11.39 -6.75 -7.79
C ASP A 102 10.06 -7.50 -7.57
N LEU A 103 9.89 -8.63 -8.22
CA LEU A 103 8.65 -9.40 -8.08
C LEU A 103 8.50 -10.08 -6.70
N ASN A 104 9.53 -10.18 -5.88
CA ASN A 104 9.43 -10.58 -4.47
C ASN A 104 9.02 -9.40 -3.57
N GLY A 105 8.99 -8.20 -4.13
CA GLY A 105 8.65 -6.97 -3.43
C GLY A 105 9.86 -6.29 -2.78
N GLU A 106 11.08 -6.76 -3.00
CA GLU A 106 12.27 -6.09 -2.50
C GLU A 106 12.47 -4.77 -3.23
N ILE A 107 12.63 -3.67 -2.46
CA ILE A 107 12.77 -2.33 -3.01
C ILE A 107 14.14 -2.15 -3.62
N LEU A 108 14.17 -1.91 -4.91
CA LEU A 108 15.39 -1.71 -5.70
C LEU A 108 15.82 -0.26 -5.78
N ALA A 109 14.85 0.66 -5.83
CA ALA A 109 15.09 2.09 -5.93
C ALA A 109 13.90 2.89 -5.39
N THR A 110 14.19 4.08 -4.87
CA THR A 110 13.21 5.08 -4.45
C THR A 110 13.59 6.42 -5.06
N ARG A 111 12.63 7.14 -5.65
CA ARG A 111 12.81 8.48 -6.21
C ARG A 111 11.74 9.41 -5.65
N LYS A 112 12.13 10.63 -5.32
CA LYS A 112 11.22 11.65 -4.79
C LYS A 112 11.43 12.95 -5.57
N VAL A 113 10.34 13.54 -6.03
CA VAL A 113 10.32 14.82 -6.74
C VAL A 113 9.38 15.76 -5.98
N ALA A 114 9.87 16.95 -5.67
CA ALA A 114 9.01 18.02 -5.13
C ALA A 114 8.18 18.61 -6.26
N VAL A 115 6.92 18.89 -5.99
CA VAL A 115 6.00 19.55 -6.94
C VAL A 115 5.24 20.66 -6.22
N SER A 116 4.84 21.69 -6.98
CA SER A 116 3.95 22.71 -6.43
C SER A 116 2.55 22.15 -6.22
N PRO A 117 1.86 22.50 -5.13
CA PRO A 117 0.44 22.17 -4.96
C PRO A 117 -0.43 22.77 -6.06
N GLU A 118 -0.05 23.94 -6.62
CA GLU A 118 -0.76 24.62 -7.71
C GLU A 118 -0.41 24.06 -9.09
N LEU A 119 0.44 23.01 -9.19
CA LEU A 119 0.82 22.44 -10.49
C LEU A 119 -0.43 21.95 -11.23
N PRO A 120 -0.70 22.47 -12.46
CA PRO A 120 -1.87 22.07 -13.24
C PRO A 120 -1.93 20.57 -13.50
N ALA A 121 -3.13 20.02 -13.63
CA ALA A 121 -3.33 18.57 -13.82
C ALA A 121 -2.53 18.01 -15.00
N ALA A 122 -2.50 18.72 -16.15
CA ALA A 122 -1.74 18.26 -17.32
C ALA A 122 -0.23 18.19 -17.09
N GLU A 123 0.32 19.16 -16.35
CA GLU A 123 1.75 19.16 -16.02
C GLU A 123 2.08 18.09 -14.95
N ARG A 124 1.17 17.89 -14.00
CA ARG A 124 1.31 16.80 -13.01
C ARG A 124 1.30 15.43 -13.67
N LEU A 125 0.43 15.19 -14.67
CA LEU A 125 0.43 13.96 -15.46
C LEU A 125 1.76 13.75 -16.18
N LYS A 126 2.34 14.79 -16.79
CA LYS A 126 3.67 14.71 -17.40
C LYS A 126 4.75 14.37 -16.38
N ALA A 127 4.71 15.00 -15.20
CA ALA A 127 5.66 14.73 -14.13
C ALA A 127 5.56 13.29 -13.59
N ILE A 128 4.34 12.73 -13.49
CA ILE A 128 4.14 11.32 -13.11
C ILE A 128 4.76 10.39 -14.15
N VAL A 129 4.50 10.62 -15.45
CA VAL A 129 5.07 9.81 -16.53
C VAL A 129 6.60 9.87 -16.52
N ALA A 130 7.17 11.07 -16.42
CA ALA A 130 8.62 11.25 -16.34
C ALA A 130 9.21 10.51 -15.14
N LEU A 131 8.58 10.60 -13.97
CA LEU A 131 9.03 9.89 -12.76
C LEU A 131 8.98 8.37 -12.96
N VAL A 132 7.94 7.84 -13.61
CA VAL A 132 7.84 6.40 -13.92
C VAL A 132 8.96 6.00 -14.88
N GLU A 133 9.18 6.75 -15.97
CA GLU A 133 10.24 6.49 -16.95
C GLU A 133 11.63 6.48 -16.31
N GLU A 134 11.93 7.45 -15.45
CA GLU A 134 13.18 7.53 -14.68
C GLU A 134 13.35 6.39 -13.64
N SER A 135 12.24 5.79 -13.23
CA SER A 135 12.22 4.70 -12.24
C SER A 135 12.36 3.31 -12.86
N ILE A 136 12.32 3.22 -14.19
CA ILE A 136 12.49 1.94 -14.91
C ILE A 136 13.96 1.51 -14.83
N VAL A 137 14.20 0.34 -14.27
CA VAL A 137 15.55 -0.28 -14.20
C VAL A 137 15.89 -1.00 -15.50
N ASP A 138 14.95 -1.78 -16.03
CA ASP A 138 15.04 -2.45 -17.34
C ASP A 138 13.64 -2.43 -17.98
N SER A 139 13.48 -1.72 -19.09
CA SER A 139 12.19 -1.54 -19.76
C SER A 139 11.54 -2.85 -20.22
N ARG A 140 12.35 -3.87 -20.53
CA ARG A 140 11.87 -5.20 -20.94
C ARG A 140 11.34 -6.03 -19.77
N LYS A 141 11.64 -5.61 -18.53
CA LYS A 141 11.28 -6.31 -17.30
C LYS A 141 10.22 -5.58 -16.48
N LEU A 142 9.79 -4.39 -16.90
CA LEU A 142 8.68 -3.70 -16.23
C LEU A 142 7.38 -4.50 -16.45
N ALA A 143 6.74 -4.91 -15.36
CA ALA A 143 5.58 -5.80 -15.40
C ALA A 143 4.26 -5.08 -15.13
N ALA A 144 4.24 -4.08 -14.25
CA ALA A 144 3.07 -3.26 -13.93
C ALA A 144 3.47 -1.97 -13.22
N VAL A 145 2.60 -0.96 -13.28
CA VAL A 145 2.69 0.28 -12.52
C VAL A 145 1.40 0.46 -11.72
N ALA A 146 1.51 0.80 -10.43
CA ALA A 146 0.35 1.22 -9.65
C ALA A 146 0.58 2.62 -9.08
N VAL A 147 -0.48 3.42 -9.06
CA VAL A 147 -0.44 4.83 -8.68
C VAL A 147 -1.45 5.09 -7.58
N GLY A 148 -0.97 5.60 -6.45
CA GLY A 148 -1.77 6.13 -5.37
C GLY A 148 -2.02 7.62 -5.59
N THR A 149 -3.25 8.07 -5.41
CA THR A 149 -3.57 9.49 -5.49
C THR A 149 -4.61 9.88 -4.45
N THR A 150 -4.57 11.13 -4.06
CA THR A 150 -5.55 11.71 -3.14
C THR A 150 -6.91 11.89 -3.81
N GLY A 151 -7.97 11.69 -3.04
CA GLY A 151 -9.36 11.84 -3.46
C GLY A 151 -10.08 10.52 -3.73
N VAL A 152 -11.36 10.63 -4.10
CA VAL A 152 -12.20 9.48 -4.44
C VAL A 152 -11.79 8.93 -5.80
N VAL A 153 -11.34 7.68 -5.83
CA VAL A 153 -10.94 6.97 -7.06
C VAL A 153 -11.90 5.82 -7.30
N ASP A 154 -12.57 5.81 -8.45
CA ASP A 154 -13.51 4.76 -8.85
C ASP A 154 -12.79 3.51 -9.41
N GLU A 155 -13.57 2.48 -9.73
CA GLU A 155 -13.05 1.19 -10.25
C GLU A 155 -12.36 1.32 -11.61
N ALA A 156 -12.67 2.37 -12.38
CA ALA A 156 -12.02 2.66 -13.66
C ALA A 156 -10.70 3.45 -13.47
N GLY A 157 -10.31 3.78 -12.23
CA GLY A 157 -9.14 4.58 -11.93
C GLY A 157 -9.29 6.06 -12.28
N ARG A 158 -10.54 6.55 -12.32
CA ARG A 158 -10.85 7.98 -12.48
C ARG A 158 -10.90 8.65 -11.12
N VAL A 159 -10.35 9.85 -11.02
CA VAL A 159 -10.49 10.70 -9.83
C VAL A 159 -11.85 11.39 -9.85
N VAL A 160 -12.82 10.82 -9.15
CA VAL A 160 -14.19 11.33 -9.11
C VAL A 160 -14.27 12.69 -8.42
N LYS A 161 -13.52 12.84 -7.31
CA LYS A 161 -13.45 14.08 -6.53
C LYS A 161 -12.08 14.16 -5.84
N SER A 162 -11.43 15.31 -5.97
CA SER A 162 -10.25 15.65 -5.18
C SER A 162 -10.34 17.10 -4.72
N VAL A 163 -9.97 17.33 -3.46
CA VAL A 163 -9.90 18.68 -2.87
C VAL A 163 -8.47 19.05 -2.50
N ALA A 164 -7.54 18.14 -2.66
CA ALA A 164 -6.14 18.32 -2.28
C ALA A 164 -5.26 18.78 -3.44
N ILE A 165 -5.62 18.45 -4.66
CA ILE A 165 -4.90 18.80 -5.89
C ILE A 165 -5.87 19.60 -6.80
N PRO A 166 -5.53 20.82 -7.21
CA PRO A 166 -6.33 21.60 -8.14
C PRO A 166 -6.54 20.87 -9.47
N GLU A 167 -7.69 21.08 -10.11
CA GLU A 167 -8.04 20.51 -11.42
C GLU A 167 -7.97 18.97 -11.50
N TRP A 168 -7.86 18.28 -10.36
CA TRP A 168 -7.70 16.83 -10.32
C TRP A 168 -9.04 16.08 -10.38
N THR A 169 -10.12 16.74 -10.00
CA THR A 169 -11.49 16.19 -10.11
C THR A 169 -11.87 15.93 -11.55
N GLY A 170 -12.33 14.72 -11.84
CA GLY A 170 -12.74 14.28 -13.17
C GLY A 170 -11.61 13.74 -14.06
N VAL A 171 -10.34 13.74 -13.58
CA VAL A 171 -9.21 13.22 -14.36
C VAL A 171 -9.34 11.70 -14.52
N GLU A 172 -9.32 11.22 -15.77
CA GLU A 172 -9.28 9.81 -16.16
C GLU A 172 -7.86 9.25 -15.98
N LEU A 173 -7.37 9.26 -14.71
CA LEU A 173 -5.95 9.09 -14.40
C LEU A 173 -5.36 7.79 -14.96
N GLN A 174 -6.06 6.65 -14.75
CA GLN A 174 -5.60 5.36 -15.25
C GLN A 174 -5.53 5.34 -16.78
N ALA A 175 -6.55 5.85 -17.48
CA ALA A 175 -6.59 5.88 -18.92
C ALA A 175 -5.51 6.82 -19.52
N GLU A 176 -5.29 7.99 -18.89
CA GLU A 176 -4.25 8.94 -19.31
C GLU A 176 -2.84 8.36 -19.18
N LEU A 177 -2.57 7.64 -18.11
CA LEU A 177 -1.28 7.00 -17.89
C LEU A 177 -1.10 5.77 -18.78
N ALA A 178 -2.14 4.95 -18.97
CA ALA A 178 -2.08 3.76 -19.81
C ALA A 178 -1.81 4.05 -21.31
N ARG A 179 -2.10 5.27 -21.78
CA ARG A 179 -1.73 5.69 -23.14
C ARG A 179 -0.22 5.89 -23.33
N ARG A 180 0.53 6.09 -22.24
CA ARG A 180 1.95 6.45 -22.24
C ARG A 180 2.85 5.37 -21.66
N ILE A 181 2.31 4.54 -20.78
CA ILE A 181 3.03 3.47 -20.08
C ILE A 181 2.61 2.14 -20.71
N PRO A 182 3.53 1.37 -21.33
CA PRO A 182 3.19 0.20 -22.15
C PRO A 182 2.95 -1.08 -21.36
N VAL A 183 2.60 -0.97 -20.06
CA VAL A 183 2.27 -2.08 -19.15
C VAL A 183 0.97 -1.77 -18.41
N PRO A 184 0.33 -2.75 -17.76
CA PRO A 184 -0.84 -2.50 -16.93
C PRO A 184 -0.60 -1.37 -15.92
N VAL A 185 -1.51 -0.39 -15.91
CA VAL A 185 -1.53 0.71 -14.95
C VAL A 185 -2.76 0.56 -14.06
N LEU A 186 -2.56 0.66 -12.76
CA LEU A 186 -3.60 0.58 -11.73
C LEU A 186 -3.62 1.91 -10.98
N VAL A 187 -4.79 2.39 -10.63
CA VAL A 187 -4.92 3.61 -9.81
C VAL A 187 -5.81 3.31 -8.60
N GLU A 188 -5.40 3.79 -7.44
CA GLU A 188 -6.14 3.60 -6.20
C GLU A 188 -6.03 4.85 -5.30
N ASN A 189 -6.95 4.99 -4.37
CA ASN A 189 -6.88 6.02 -3.34
C ASN A 189 -5.67 5.82 -2.41
N ASP A 190 -5.01 6.90 -2.04
CA ASP A 190 -3.81 6.93 -1.20
C ASP A 190 -4.00 6.28 0.18
N MET A 191 -5.13 6.52 0.86
CA MET A 191 -5.38 5.93 2.19
C MET A 191 -5.61 4.43 2.13
N ARG A 192 -6.23 3.94 1.05
CA ARG A 192 -6.38 2.51 0.83
C ARG A 192 -5.04 1.84 0.57
N LEU A 193 -4.16 2.49 -0.18
CA LEU A 193 -2.81 1.97 -0.37
C LEU A 193 -2.00 2.02 0.92
N ALA A 194 -2.16 3.06 1.74
CA ALA A 194 -1.47 3.13 3.03
C ALA A 194 -1.86 1.97 3.96
N VAL A 195 -3.16 1.65 4.10
CA VAL A 195 -3.57 0.49 4.92
C VAL A 195 -3.12 -0.83 4.30
N LEU A 196 -3.05 -0.95 2.97
CA LEU A 196 -2.53 -2.12 2.28
C LEU A 196 -1.03 -2.33 2.59
N ALA A 197 -0.25 -1.25 2.62
CA ALA A 197 1.17 -1.29 3.00
C ALA A 197 1.35 -1.74 4.46
N GLU A 198 0.54 -1.21 5.38
CA GLU A 198 0.56 -1.60 6.79
C GLU A 198 0.22 -3.08 6.97
N HIS A 199 -0.75 -3.60 6.22
CA HIS A 199 -1.10 -5.01 6.25
C HIS A 199 -0.02 -5.90 5.63
N TRP A 200 0.70 -5.41 4.62
CA TRP A 200 1.77 -6.17 3.96
C TRP A 200 3.07 -6.18 4.76
N ARG A 201 3.59 -4.99 5.15
CA ARG A 201 4.93 -4.82 5.74
C ARG A 201 4.97 -3.96 7.00
N GLY A 202 3.83 -3.44 7.43
CA GLY A 202 3.72 -2.58 8.59
C GLY A 202 3.20 -3.28 9.83
N VAL A 203 2.63 -2.46 10.73
CA VAL A 203 2.13 -2.88 12.04
C VAL A 203 0.81 -3.65 11.97
N ALA A 204 0.11 -3.62 10.83
CA ALA A 204 -1.16 -4.33 10.62
C ALA A 204 -0.98 -5.75 10.05
N LYS A 205 0.25 -6.26 9.97
CA LYS A 205 0.51 -7.62 9.47
C LYS A 205 -0.16 -8.67 10.35
N GLY A 206 -1.03 -9.48 9.74
CA GLY A 206 -1.77 -10.55 10.43
C GLY A 206 -3.14 -10.17 10.94
N TYR A 207 -3.48 -8.87 11.01
CA TYR A 207 -4.81 -8.38 11.34
C TYR A 207 -5.73 -8.41 10.14
N ARG A 208 -7.03 -8.63 10.34
CA ARG A 208 -8.02 -8.73 9.26
C ARG A 208 -8.92 -7.49 9.17
N ASP A 209 -9.22 -6.88 10.30
CA ASP A 209 -10.12 -5.73 10.40
C ASP A 209 -9.35 -4.55 10.99
N VAL A 210 -8.95 -3.61 10.11
CA VAL A 210 -8.03 -2.52 10.43
C VAL A 210 -8.60 -1.19 9.97
N VAL A 211 -8.54 -0.20 10.85
CA VAL A 211 -8.77 1.21 10.52
C VAL A 211 -7.42 1.93 10.49
N TYR A 212 -7.04 2.44 9.33
CA TYR A 212 -5.88 3.31 9.19
C TYR A 212 -6.35 4.77 9.22
N LEU A 213 -5.93 5.52 10.23
CA LEU A 213 -6.20 6.95 10.38
C LEU A 213 -4.99 7.74 9.89
N PHE A 214 -5.12 8.39 8.77
CA PHE A 214 -4.10 9.31 8.27
C PHE A 214 -4.18 10.66 8.99
N THR A 215 -3.05 11.13 9.50
CA THR A 215 -2.89 12.43 10.14
C THR A 215 -1.73 13.17 9.48
N GLY A 216 -2.06 14.22 8.74
CA GLY A 216 -1.13 15.09 8.02
C GLY A 216 -1.74 16.47 7.86
N ASN A 217 -1.62 17.11 6.69
CA ASN A 217 -2.35 18.35 6.41
C ASN A 217 -3.87 18.15 6.32
N ARG A 218 -4.32 16.91 6.23
CA ARG A 218 -5.71 16.46 6.19
C ARG A 218 -5.85 15.20 7.04
N ILE A 219 -7.09 14.83 7.28
CA ILE A 219 -7.43 13.58 7.94
C ILE A 219 -8.19 12.73 6.94
N GLY A 220 -7.84 11.45 6.86
CA GLY A 220 -8.47 10.47 6.00
C GLY A 220 -8.43 9.07 6.62
N LEU A 221 -9.23 8.16 6.11
CA LEU A 221 -9.25 6.77 6.56
C LEU A 221 -8.99 5.81 5.39
N GLY A 222 -8.22 4.75 5.70
CA GLY A 222 -8.16 3.53 4.92
C GLY A 222 -8.77 2.38 5.74
N LEU A 223 -9.58 1.54 5.10
CA LEU A 223 -10.25 0.43 5.78
C LEU A 223 -9.85 -0.90 5.17
N LEU A 224 -9.46 -1.83 6.01
CA LEU A 224 -9.31 -3.25 5.70
C LEU A 224 -10.39 -4.00 6.46
N ILE A 225 -11.21 -4.79 5.78
CA ILE A 225 -12.31 -5.57 6.37
C ILE A 225 -12.24 -7.00 5.85
N GLY A 226 -12.16 -7.96 6.75
CA GLY A 226 -11.98 -9.37 6.40
C GLY A 226 -10.67 -9.66 5.67
N GLY A 227 -9.63 -8.82 5.84
CA GLY A 227 -8.35 -8.92 5.14
C GLY A 227 -8.35 -8.33 3.72
N ALA A 228 -9.40 -7.61 3.31
CA ALA A 228 -9.53 -6.99 2.01
C ALA A 228 -9.77 -5.47 2.11
N LEU A 229 -9.27 -4.73 1.12
CA LEU A 229 -9.52 -3.29 1.03
C LEU A 229 -11.01 -3.00 0.87
N HIS A 230 -11.56 -2.17 1.74
CA HIS A 230 -12.96 -1.75 1.66
C HIS A 230 -13.10 -0.43 0.90
N ARG A 231 -13.75 -0.47 -0.26
CA ARG A 231 -13.95 0.70 -1.13
C ARG A 231 -15.30 1.35 -0.94
N GLY A 232 -16.31 0.60 -0.47
CA GLY A 232 -17.72 1.02 -0.51
C GLY A 232 -18.31 1.02 -1.92
N SER A 233 -19.61 1.17 -2.03
CA SER A 233 -20.35 1.09 -3.31
C SER A 233 -19.98 2.20 -4.32
N HIS A 234 -19.47 3.33 -3.85
CA HIS A 234 -19.13 4.49 -4.68
C HIS A 234 -17.64 4.87 -4.55
N ALA A 235 -16.84 3.94 -4.07
CA ALA A 235 -15.42 4.16 -3.80
C ALA A 235 -15.12 5.36 -2.88
N ALA A 236 -16.07 5.75 -2.03
CA ALA A 236 -15.96 6.88 -1.11
C ALA A 236 -15.82 6.45 0.38
N SER A 237 -15.58 5.16 0.63
CA SER A 237 -15.32 4.68 1.98
C SER A 237 -14.05 5.31 2.55
N GLY A 238 -14.13 5.85 3.76
CA GLY A 238 -13.00 6.54 4.40
C GLY A 238 -12.95 8.06 4.17
N GLU A 239 -13.84 8.62 3.35
CA GLU A 239 -13.95 10.07 3.13
C GLU A 239 -14.65 10.74 4.32
N ILE A 240 -13.86 11.13 5.32
CA ILE A 240 -14.35 11.72 6.60
C ILE A 240 -13.99 13.19 6.78
N GLY A 241 -13.13 13.74 5.90
CA GLY A 241 -12.52 15.06 6.09
C GLY A 241 -13.53 16.22 6.18
N ASP A 242 -14.70 16.07 5.57
CA ASP A 242 -15.77 17.07 5.57
C ASP A 242 -16.84 16.83 6.64
N GLN A 243 -16.70 15.78 7.47
CA GLN A 243 -17.67 15.49 8.55
C GLN A 243 -17.63 16.58 9.62
N SER A 244 -18.80 17.03 10.02
CA SER A 244 -18.97 18.12 11.01
C SER A 244 -18.53 17.75 12.42
N SER A 245 -18.37 16.46 12.73
CA SER A 245 -17.99 15.94 14.05
C SER A 245 -16.50 15.59 14.10
N GLY A 246 -15.84 16.09 15.13
CA GLY A 246 -14.47 15.72 15.52
C GLY A 246 -13.37 16.17 14.55
N TYR A 247 -13.30 15.57 13.38
CA TYR A 247 -12.18 15.73 12.46
C TYR A 247 -12.00 17.14 11.90
N ARG A 248 -13.09 17.85 11.57
CA ARG A 248 -13.02 19.20 11.01
C ARG A 248 -12.40 20.21 11.98
N LEU A 249 -12.59 20.00 13.27
CA LEU A 249 -12.09 20.89 14.31
C LEU A 249 -10.84 20.35 15.01
N ALA A 250 -10.34 19.19 14.57
CA ALA A 250 -9.21 18.53 15.25
C ALA A 250 -7.99 19.43 15.35
N PHE A 251 -7.62 20.10 14.24
CA PHE A 251 -6.42 20.94 14.19
C PHE A 251 -6.55 22.27 14.94
N ARG A 252 -7.73 22.68 15.40
CA ARG A 252 -7.96 24.00 15.97
C ARG A 252 -6.98 24.34 17.10
N ASN A 253 -6.84 23.46 18.08
CA ASN A 253 -6.00 23.72 19.24
C ASN A 253 -4.51 23.84 18.90
N VAL A 254 -4.01 23.03 17.96
CA VAL A 254 -2.59 23.09 17.55
C VAL A 254 -2.33 24.29 16.65
N ILE A 255 -3.31 24.74 15.86
CA ILE A 255 -3.22 25.99 15.08
C ILE A 255 -3.23 27.20 16.01
N ASP A 256 -4.16 27.27 16.95
CA ASP A 256 -4.27 28.37 17.91
C ASP A 256 -2.99 28.48 18.76
N TYR A 257 -2.44 27.35 19.19
CA TYR A 257 -1.13 27.30 19.88
C TYR A 257 -0.01 27.85 18.99
N ALA A 258 0.14 27.35 17.76
CA ALA A 258 1.19 27.78 16.84
C ALA A 258 1.13 29.28 16.53
N MET A 259 -0.08 29.80 16.30
CA MET A 259 -0.32 31.23 16.07
C MET A 259 -0.03 32.10 17.30
N THR A 260 -0.21 31.56 18.51
CA THR A 260 0.08 32.29 19.75
C THR A 260 1.58 32.38 20.00
N VAL A 261 2.32 31.29 19.73
CA VAL A 261 3.77 31.21 20.01
C VAL A 261 4.59 31.87 18.91
N ASP A 262 4.15 31.77 17.66
CA ASP A 262 4.85 32.31 16.50
C ASP A 262 3.88 32.87 15.44
N PRO A 263 3.32 34.06 15.71
CA PRO A 263 2.25 34.66 14.87
C PRO A 263 2.74 35.12 13.49
N GLY A 264 4.05 35.19 13.27
CA GLY A 264 4.65 35.65 12.01
C GLY A 264 4.77 34.56 10.95
N GLU A 265 4.58 33.30 11.30
CA GLU A 265 4.75 32.19 10.38
C GLU A 265 3.43 31.49 10.05
N LEU A 266 3.06 31.56 8.77
CA LEU A 266 1.88 30.86 8.25
C LEU A 266 2.21 29.37 8.09
N ARG A 267 1.59 28.53 8.91
CA ARG A 267 1.71 27.06 8.88
C ARG A 267 0.44 26.41 8.35
N SER A 268 0.60 25.35 7.58
CA SER A 268 -0.52 24.46 7.29
C SER A 268 -0.99 23.74 8.58
N PRO A 269 -2.21 23.17 8.59
CA PRO A 269 -2.70 22.43 9.77
C PRO A 269 -1.73 21.35 10.27
N GLY A 270 -1.15 20.56 9.35
CA GLY A 270 -0.16 19.55 9.69
C GLY A 270 1.13 20.14 10.27
N GLN A 271 1.66 21.20 9.67
CA GLN A 271 2.85 21.90 10.18
C GLN A 271 2.60 22.51 11.57
N SER A 272 1.39 23.02 11.84
CA SER A 272 1.02 23.50 13.17
C SER A 272 1.02 22.38 14.19
N ALA A 273 0.51 21.21 13.82
CA ALA A 273 0.53 20.02 14.69
C ALA A 273 1.96 19.48 14.90
N GLU A 274 2.79 19.42 13.86
CA GLU A 274 4.21 19.05 13.97
C GLU A 274 4.98 20.00 14.87
N PHE A 275 4.73 21.30 14.75
CA PHE A 275 5.31 22.34 15.62
C PHE A 275 4.91 22.13 17.07
N ALA A 276 3.60 21.94 17.35
CA ALA A 276 3.11 21.70 18.70
C ALA A 276 3.71 20.40 19.31
N VAL A 277 3.81 19.33 18.51
CA VAL A 277 4.44 18.06 18.94
C VAL A 277 5.91 18.26 19.29
N ALA A 278 6.65 19.01 18.47
CA ALA A 278 8.06 19.31 18.75
C ALA A 278 8.22 20.07 20.06
N ARG A 279 7.43 21.12 20.30
CA ARG A 279 7.44 21.91 21.53
C ARG A 279 7.01 21.11 22.77
N ALA A 280 6.00 20.24 22.62
CA ALA A 280 5.57 19.34 23.70
C ALA A 280 6.70 18.39 24.15
N ARG A 281 7.51 17.89 23.20
CA ARG A 281 8.69 17.06 23.49
C ARG A 281 9.80 17.81 24.21
N GLU A 282 9.90 19.13 24.00
CA GLU A 282 10.81 20.02 24.69
C GLU A 282 10.33 20.42 26.11
N GLY A 283 9.15 19.95 26.51
CA GLY A 283 8.57 20.19 27.84
C GLY A 283 7.61 21.38 27.92
N ASP A 284 7.16 21.93 26.79
CA ASP A 284 6.12 22.98 26.76
C ASP A 284 4.75 22.37 27.10
N GLU A 285 4.25 22.65 28.31
CA GLU A 285 2.98 22.13 28.81
C GLU A 285 1.78 22.60 28.00
N THR A 286 1.81 23.84 27.48
CA THR A 286 0.73 24.38 26.64
C THR A 286 0.67 23.66 25.31
N ALA A 287 1.83 23.36 24.72
CA ALA A 287 1.93 22.54 23.53
C ALA A 287 1.40 21.12 23.78
N ALA A 288 1.76 20.50 24.91
CA ALA A 288 1.28 19.17 25.28
C ALA A 288 -0.24 19.13 25.42
N GLN A 289 -0.85 20.15 26.03
CA GLN A 289 -2.32 20.29 26.13
C GLN A 289 -2.97 20.46 24.75
N ALA A 290 -2.36 21.24 23.86
CA ALA A 290 -2.86 21.42 22.49
C ALA A 290 -2.82 20.11 21.68
N VAL A 291 -1.73 19.33 21.81
CA VAL A 291 -1.58 18.01 21.18
C VAL A 291 -2.57 16.99 21.75
N GLU A 292 -2.77 16.96 23.08
CA GLU A 292 -3.76 16.09 23.72
C GLU A 292 -5.18 16.43 23.24
N ALA A 293 -5.53 17.72 23.17
CA ALA A 293 -6.82 18.14 22.65
C ALA A 293 -7.02 17.72 21.17
N PHE A 294 -5.98 17.82 20.37
CA PHE A 294 -5.99 17.31 18.99
C PHE A 294 -6.25 15.79 18.95
N ALA A 295 -5.51 15.02 19.75
CA ALA A 295 -5.68 13.57 19.83
C ALA A 295 -7.09 13.15 20.30
N LEU A 296 -7.67 13.86 21.28
CA LEU A 296 -9.03 13.62 21.76
C LEU A 296 -10.08 13.88 20.65
N ARG A 297 -9.91 14.92 19.85
CA ARG A 297 -10.81 15.18 18.70
C ARG A 297 -10.74 14.07 17.65
N LEU A 298 -9.53 13.55 17.39
CA LEU A 298 -9.38 12.39 16.51
C LEU A 298 -10.11 11.16 17.09
N ALA A 299 -9.96 10.92 18.38
CA ALA A 299 -10.59 9.80 19.08
C ALA A 299 -12.13 9.89 19.06
N GLU A 300 -12.71 11.08 19.31
CA GLU A 300 -14.15 11.33 19.17
C GLU A 300 -14.68 10.96 17.79
N GLY A 301 -13.94 11.34 16.74
CA GLY A 301 -14.28 10.95 15.38
C GLY A 301 -14.15 9.44 15.15
N LEU A 302 -13.09 8.80 15.65
CA LEU A 302 -12.86 7.36 15.53
C LEU A 302 -13.99 6.52 16.16
N VAL A 303 -14.62 6.96 17.26
CA VAL A 303 -15.74 6.24 17.88
C VAL A 303 -16.87 5.95 16.87
N THR A 304 -17.14 6.89 15.97
CA THR A 304 -18.19 6.75 14.95
C THR A 304 -17.88 5.67 13.91
N ILE A 305 -16.61 5.27 13.81
CA ILE A 305 -16.12 4.24 12.89
C ILE A 305 -15.87 2.92 13.62
N VAL A 306 -15.24 2.99 14.80
CA VAL A 306 -14.87 1.82 15.61
C VAL A 306 -16.12 1.05 16.05
N ASN A 307 -17.12 1.73 16.58
CA ASN A 307 -18.33 1.05 17.09
C ASN A 307 -19.11 0.27 16.02
N PRO A 308 -19.33 0.76 14.76
CA PRO A 308 -20.03 -0.02 13.75
C PRO A 308 -19.14 -1.04 13.02
N LEU A 309 -17.82 -0.86 12.99
CA LEU A 309 -16.91 -1.76 12.26
C LEU A 309 -16.28 -2.83 13.14
N ASP A 310 -16.19 -2.59 14.47
CA ASP A 310 -15.55 -3.48 15.46
C ASP A 310 -14.15 -3.98 14.99
N PRO A 311 -13.20 -3.07 14.69
CA PRO A 311 -11.91 -3.45 14.15
C PRO A 311 -10.99 -3.99 15.26
N GLU A 312 -10.03 -4.84 14.86
CA GLU A 312 -8.99 -5.36 15.76
C GLU A 312 -7.92 -4.29 16.06
N LEU A 313 -7.66 -3.39 15.09
CA LEU A 313 -6.54 -2.46 15.14
C LEU A 313 -6.91 -1.10 14.55
N VAL A 314 -6.45 -0.03 15.21
CA VAL A 314 -6.39 1.33 14.65
C VAL A 314 -4.92 1.70 14.45
N VAL A 315 -4.53 2.01 13.23
CA VAL A 315 -3.18 2.49 12.90
C VAL A 315 -3.23 4.00 12.69
N VAL A 316 -2.49 4.76 13.49
CA VAL A 316 -2.30 6.21 13.30
C VAL A 316 -1.12 6.42 12.36
N GLY A 317 -1.39 6.89 11.15
CA GLY A 317 -0.38 7.08 10.10
C GLY A 317 -0.24 8.52 9.63
N GLY A 318 0.55 8.74 8.57
CA GLY A 318 0.89 10.07 8.07
C GLY A 318 2.07 10.71 8.80
N GLY A 319 2.36 11.99 8.51
CA GLY A 319 3.50 12.70 9.10
C GLY A 319 3.46 12.76 10.62
N LEU A 320 2.26 12.92 11.19
CA LEU A 320 2.07 13.02 12.63
C LEU A 320 2.17 11.66 13.39
N SER A 321 2.27 10.53 12.68
CA SER A 321 2.51 9.22 13.34
C SER A 321 3.80 9.23 14.17
N GLN A 322 4.76 10.06 13.78
CA GLN A 322 6.00 10.24 14.53
C GLN A 322 5.81 10.86 15.90
N ALA A 323 4.66 11.50 16.20
CA ALA A 323 4.33 11.95 17.55
C ALA A 323 4.28 10.78 18.53
N GLY A 324 4.02 9.55 18.05
CA GLY A 324 4.05 8.33 18.83
C GLY A 324 3.09 8.37 20.03
N PRO A 325 3.60 8.16 21.26
CA PRO A 325 2.78 8.13 22.46
C PRO A 325 1.90 9.38 22.68
N LEU A 326 2.37 10.57 22.26
CA LEU A 326 1.62 11.82 22.41
C LEU A 326 0.27 11.82 21.68
N LEU A 327 0.11 11.02 20.63
CA LEU A 327 -1.16 10.83 19.93
C LEU A 327 -1.83 9.50 20.31
N VAL A 328 -1.07 8.42 20.32
CA VAL A 328 -1.61 7.07 20.48
C VAL A 328 -2.26 6.89 21.87
N GLU A 329 -1.58 7.33 22.94
CA GLU A 329 -2.09 7.11 24.31
C GLU A 329 -3.39 7.85 24.64
N PRO A 330 -3.57 9.15 24.28
CA PRO A 330 -4.84 9.82 24.49
C PRO A 330 -5.97 9.20 23.67
N ILE A 331 -5.71 8.78 22.43
CA ILE A 331 -6.69 8.08 21.58
C ILE A 331 -7.09 6.77 22.25
N GLN A 332 -6.12 5.94 22.64
CA GLN A 332 -6.37 4.65 23.30
C GLN A 332 -7.19 4.83 24.60
N ARG A 333 -6.77 5.78 25.47
CA ARG A 333 -7.50 6.08 26.71
C ARG A 333 -8.96 6.48 26.45
N HIS A 334 -9.21 7.25 25.40
CA HIS A 334 -10.57 7.66 25.05
C HIS A 334 -11.39 6.47 24.56
N LEU A 335 -10.88 5.69 23.60
CA LEU A 335 -11.58 4.51 23.08
C LEU A 335 -11.88 3.49 24.19
N ASN A 336 -10.94 3.25 25.11
CA ASN A 336 -11.13 2.34 26.26
C ASN A 336 -12.30 2.74 27.16
N ARG A 337 -12.71 4.03 27.17
CA ARG A 337 -13.82 4.51 28.01
C ARG A 337 -15.18 4.46 27.32
N VAL A 338 -15.19 4.53 25.96
CA VAL A 338 -16.44 4.80 25.22
C VAL A 338 -16.82 3.71 24.25
N THR A 339 -15.95 2.70 24.04
CA THR A 339 -16.24 1.55 23.17
C THR A 339 -16.39 0.28 23.99
N LEU A 340 -17.22 -0.66 23.53
CA LEU A 340 -17.43 -1.93 24.23
C LEU A 340 -16.20 -2.85 24.11
N TYR A 341 -15.64 -2.92 22.91
CA TYR A 341 -14.42 -3.64 22.60
C TYR A 341 -13.43 -2.65 21.95
N PRO A 342 -12.57 -2.02 22.77
CA PRO A 342 -11.62 -1.06 22.25
C PRO A 342 -10.55 -1.77 21.40
N PRO A 343 -10.31 -1.33 20.16
CA PRO A 343 -9.21 -1.85 19.37
C PRO A 343 -7.86 -1.41 19.95
N GLU A 344 -6.81 -2.14 19.64
CA GLU A 344 -5.45 -1.65 19.86
C GLU A 344 -5.18 -0.42 18.99
N VAL A 345 -4.53 0.61 19.53
CA VAL A 345 -4.13 1.81 18.78
C VAL A 345 -2.61 1.85 18.68
N VAL A 346 -2.08 1.90 17.47
CA VAL A 346 -0.62 1.91 17.24
C VAL A 346 -0.22 3.00 16.24
N ALA A 347 1.01 3.50 16.35
CA ALA A 347 1.57 4.39 15.35
C ALA A 347 2.17 3.60 14.19
N SER A 348 1.92 4.08 12.95
CA SER A 348 2.59 3.59 11.75
C SER A 348 4.10 3.80 11.84
N ARG A 349 4.85 2.83 11.32
CA ARG A 349 6.31 2.93 11.16
C ARG A 349 6.73 3.20 9.71
N LEU A 350 5.80 3.16 8.77
CA LEU A 350 6.07 3.34 7.33
C LEU A 350 6.15 4.82 6.94
N GLY A 351 5.59 5.72 7.75
CA GLY A 351 5.68 7.16 7.54
C GLY A 351 5.18 7.61 6.17
N GLY A 352 5.97 8.45 5.49
CA GLY A 352 5.64 9.00 4.18
C GLY A 352 5.78 8.04 3.00
N ASP A 353 6.21 6.79 3.24
CA ASP A 353 6.44 5.76 2.22
C ASP A 353 5.26 4.81 2.05
N SER A 354 4.29 4.85 2.97
CA SER A 354 3.16 3.91 3.04
C SER A 354 2.37 3.83 1.74
N VAL A 355 2.08 4.96 1.08
CA VAL A 355 1.29 4.98 -0.16
C VAL A 355 2.05 4.31 -1.32
N ALA A 356 3.32 4.66 -1.53
CA ALA A 356 4.13 4.07 -2.59
C ALA A 356 4.37 2.56 -2.37
N LEU A 357 4.60 2.14 -1.12
CA LEU A 357 4.68 0.72 -0.75
C LEU A 357 3.37 -0.02 -1.00
N GLY A 358 2.24 0.59 -0.67
CA GLY A 358 0.92 0.03 -0.96
C GLY A 358 0.65 -0.07 -2.46
N ALA A 359 1.12 0.90 -3.24
CA ALA A 359 1.06 0.85 -4.70
C ALA A 359 1.93 -0.29 -5.25
N VAL A 360 3.15 -0.49 -4.74
CA VAL A 360 3.96 -1.68 -5.08
C VAL A 360 3.18 -2.96 -4.80
N ARG A 361 2.56 -3.08 -3.62
CA ARG A 361 1.77 -4.26 -3.26
C ARG A 361 0.58 -4.46 -4.20
N LEU A 362 -0.15 -3.39 -4.54
CA LEU A 362 -1.26 -3.44 -5.49
C LEU A 362 -0.81 -3.97 -6.87
N ALA A 363 0.34 -3.50 -7.37
CA ALA A 363 0.92 -3.96 -8.63
C ALA A 363 1.30 -5.45 -8.57
N LEU A 364 1.92 -5.89 -7.47
CA LEU A 364 2.25 -7.31 -7.23
C LEU A 364 0.98 -8.17 -7.13
N ASP A 365 -0.06 -7.72 -6.43
CA ASP A 365 -1.35 -8.43 -6.34
C ASP A 365 -2.04 -8.56 -7.70
N HIS A 366 -1.90 -7.55 -8.56
CA HIS A 366 -2.39 -7.62 -9.93
C HIS A 366 -1.66 -8.71 -10.73
N LEU A 367 -0.35 -8.76 -10.64
CA LEU A 367 0.44 -9.80 -11.30
C LEU A 367 0.12 -11.18 -10.74
N ASP A 368 -0.01 -11.32 -9.43
CA ASP A 368 -0.40 -12.58 -8.79
C ASP A 368 -1.75 -13.08 -9.32
N ARG A 369 -2.72 -12.18 -9.54
CA ARG A 369 -4.01 -12.53 -10.15
C ARG A 369 -3.91 -12.87 -11.63
N THR A 370 -3.12 -12.15 -12.41
CA THR A 370 -3.05 -12.33 -13.86
C THR A 370 -2.13 -13.48 -14.29
N LEU A 371 -1.02 -13.68 -13.60
CA LEU A 371 -0.05 -14.75 -13.90
C LEU A 371 -0.50 -16.10 -13.32
N PHE A 372 -1.23 -16.10 -12.19
CA PHE A 372 -1.64 -17.32 -11.48
C PHE A 372 -3.10 -17.70 -11.71
N THR A 373 -3.86 -16.95 -12.51
CA THR A 373 -5.16 -17.39 -13.01
C THR A 373 -4.99 -17.95 -14.41
N ALA A 374 -5.48 -19.16 -14.61
CA ALA A 374 -5.70 -19.68 -15.95
C ALA A 374 -6.85 -18.87 -16.57
N THR A 375 -6.53 -17.72 -17.18
CA THR A 375 -7.50 -17.04 -18.03
C THR A 375 -7.87 -17.98 -19.16
N ALA A 376 -9.16 -18.32 -19.20
CA ALA A 376 -9.78 -19.13 -20.24
C ALA A 376 -9.61 -18.48 -21.61
#